data_d33a0cdb334adf8114d4b6eeb24e074b
#
_entry.id   d33a0cdb334adf8114d4b6eeb24e074b
#
_cell.length_a   1.000
_cell.length_b   1.000
_cell.length_c   1.000
_cell.angle_alpha   90.00
_cell.angle_beta   90.00
_cell.angle_gamma   90.00
#
_symmetry.space_group_name_H-M   'P 1'
#
loop_
_entity.id
_entity.type
_entity.pdbx_description
1 polymer ?
#
loop_
_entity_poly.entity_id
_entity_poly.type
_entity_poly.pdbx_seq_one_letter_code
_entity_poly.pdbx_strand_id
1 'polypeptide(L)'
;MKTLKELYRIGIGPSSSHTMGPRKAAEIFLAKHPEAKAFEVTLYGSLAATGKGHMTDVAILDTLVPHAPTNIIWQPHIFLTFHPYGMLFKSKDKNGKVTDEWTVYSVGGGALAEEGISSTESPDIYEMSKMVDILGWCERTGRSYWEYVQLCEESDIWDYLHEVWKTMREAVERGLEQEGALPGPLNLRRKAATYYIKANGYKDNLKSRGLVFSYALAVSEENASGGKIVTAPTCGSCGVVPAVLYHLKKSRDFSEMRMLRALATAGLVGNIVKHNATISGAEGGCQAEVGVACSMAAAAASQLFGGSPAQIEYACEMGLEHHLGMTCDPVCGLVQIPCIERNAYAAARALDSNIYSAFTDGTHRVSFDKVVEVMKQTGHDLPSLYKETSTGGLAKDYKQME
;
A
#
# COMPACT_ATOMS: atom_id res chain seq x y z
N MET A 1 16.85 2.35 -8.23
CA MET A 1 15.49 2.40 -7.64
C MET A 1 15.00 3.84 -7.61
N LYS A 2 13.67 4.04 -7.65
CA LYS A 2 12.99 5.36 -7.63
C LYS A 2 13.03 5.99 -6.23
N THR A 3 12.65 7.28 -6.14
CA THR A 3 12.51 7.96 -4.85
C THR A 3 11.42 7.33 -3.95
N LEU A 4 11.58 7.42 -2.63
CA LEU A 4 10.57 6.96 -1.66
C LEU A 4 9.23 7.70 -1.78
N LYS A 5 9.20 8.88 -2.40
CA LYS A 5 7.96 9.62 -2.71
C LYS A 5 7.03 8.84 -3.65
N GLU A 6 7.58 7.89 -4.43
CA GLU A 6 6.79 7.00 -5.27
C GLU A 6 6.31 5.72 -4.59
N LEU A 7 6.84 5.41 -3.42
CA LEU A 7 6.38 4.32 -2.58
C LEU A 7 5.32 4.79 -1.60
N TYR A 8 5.66 5.83 -0.81
CA TYR A 8 4.76 6.48 0.10
C TYR A 8 3.94 7.52 -0.63
N ARG A 9 2.70 7.23 -0.96
CA ARG A 9 1.80 8.18 -1.59
C ARG A 9 0.67 8.53 -0.63
N ILE A 10 0.48 9.82 -0.40
CA ILE A 10 -0.63 10.36 0.36
C ILE A 10 -1.83 10.46 -0.58
N GLY A 11 -2.95 9.86 -0.20
CA GLY A 11 -4.14 9.86 -1.04
C GLY A 11 -5.37 9.29 -0.36
N ILE A 12 -6.42 9.12 -1.16
CA ILE A 12 -7.72 8.60 -0.70
C ILE A 12 -7.86 7.16 -1.16
N GLY A 13 -8.17 6.24 -0.20
CA GLY A 13 -8.42 4.83 -0.49
C GLY A 13 -9.75 4.58 -1.20
N PRO A 14 -10.14 3.32 -1.35
CA PRO A 14 -9.56 2.14 -0.70
C PRO A 14 -8.43 1.43 -1.46
N SER A 15 -8.19 1.73 -2.74
CA SER A 15 -7.22 1.02 -3.57
C SER A 15 -6.24 1.97 -4.27
N SER A 16 -4.96 1.63 -4.26
CA SER A 16 -3.96 2.41 -4.98
C SER A 16 -4.11 2.28 -6.50
N SER A 17 -4.43 1.10 -7.01
CA SER A 17 -4.61 0.85 -8.45
C SER A 17 -6.01 1.21 -8.95
N HIS A 18 -7.05 0.98 -8.15
CA HIS A 18 -8.45 1.16 -8.57
C HIS A 18 -9.06 2.50 -8.15
N THR A 19 -8.44 3.23 -7.22
CA THR A 19 -8.94 4.53 -6.73
C THR A 19 -7.95 5.65 -6.99
N MET A 20 -6.73 5.56 -6.44
CA MET A 20 -5.73 6.63 -6.55
C MET A 20 -5.23 6.80 -7.99
N GLY A 21 -4.96 5.71 -8.71
CA GLY A 21 -4.54 5.74 -10.12
C GLY A 21 -5.59 6.40 -11.02
N PRO A 22 -6.85 5.93 -11.04
CA PRO A 22 -7.93 6.56 -11.77
C PRO A 22 -8.20 8.01 -11.41
N ARG A 23 -8.15 8.39 -10.13
CA ARG A 23 -8.26 9.81 -9.70
C ARG A 23 -7.15 10.65 -10.32
N LYS A 24 -5.90 10.20 -10.22
CA LYS A 24 -4.75 10.90 -10.81
C LYS A 24 -4.87 11.02 -12.33
N ALA A 25 -5.36 9.98 -13.02
CA ALA A 25 -5.62 10.03 -14.46
C ALA A 25 -6.68 11.07 -14.80
N ALA A 26 -7.78 11.11 -14.04
CA ALA A 26 -8.84 12.11 -14.21
C ALA A 26 -8.32 13.54 -13.98
N GLU A 27 -7.50 13.77 -12.96
CA GLU A 27 -6.87 15.07 -12.67
C GLU A 27 -5.95 15.53 -13.81
N ILE A 28 -5.11 14.62 -14.35
CA ILE A 28 -4.22 14.92 -15.48
C ILE A 28 -5.04 15.24 -16.73
N PHE A 29 -6.07 14.46 -17.02
CA PHE A 29 -6.91 14.67 -18.20
C PHE A 29 -7.70 15.97 -18.11
N LEU A 30 -8.26 16.28 -16.93
CA LEU A 30 -8.94 17.55 -16.68
C LEU A 30 -8.02 18.75 -16.87
N ALA A 31 -6.79 18.68 -16.36
CA ALA A 31 -5.81 19.76 -16.51
C ALA A 31 -5.44 20.02 -17.96
N LYS A 32 -5.47 18.99 -18.82
CA LYS A 32 -5.25 19.13 -20.27
C LYS A 32 -6.49 19.68 -21.01
N HIS A 33 -7.69 19.48 -20.47
CA HIS A 33 -8.97 19.81 -21.14
C HIS A 33 -9.92 20.64 -20.27
N PRO A 34 -9.50 21.79 -19.73
CA PRO A 34 -10.33 22.61 -18.83
C PRO A 34 -11.59 23.17 -19.52
N GLU A 35 -11.60 23.25 -20.87
CA GLU A 35 -12.70 23.77 -21.66
C GLU A 35 -13.71 22.69 -22.12
N ALA A 36 -13.48 21.42 -21.80
CA ALA A 36 -14.37 20.34 -22.21
C ALA A 36 -15.79 20.58 -21.69
N LYS A 37 -16.80 20.21 -22.50
CA LYS A 37 -18.21 20.35 -22.15
C LYS A 37 -18.85 19.08 -21.64
N ALA A 38 -18.19 17.94 -21.86
CA ALA A 38 -18.54 16.65 -21.25
C ALA A 38 -17.32 15.74 -21.28
N PHE A 39 -17.31 14.76 -20.39
CA PHE A 39 -16.32 13.69 -20.38
C PHE A 39 -17.00 12.33 -20.50
N GLU A 40 -16.29 11.39 -21.11
CA GLU A 40 -16.65 9.99 -21.15
C GLU A 40 -15.42 9.16 -20.76
N VAL A 41 -15.59 8.24 -19.83
CA VAL A 41 -14.49 7.39 -19.35
C VAL A 41 -14.89 5.94 -19.49
N THR A 42 -14.14 5.17 -20.28
CA THR A 42 -14.33 3.72 -20.39
C THR A 42 -13.31 3.00 -19.51
N LEU A 43 -13.81 2.14 -18.64
CA LEU A 43 -13.01 1.28 -17.78
C LEU A 43 -12.98 -0.13 -18.35
N TYR A 44 -11.80 -0.77 -18.35
CA TYR A 44 -11.59 -2.09 -18.97
C TYR A 44 -11.16 -3.15 -17.96
N GLY A 45 -11.42 -4.43 -18.29
CA GLY A 45 -10.92 -5.59 -17.60
C GLY A 45 -11.18 -5.59 -16.08
N SER A 46 -10.16 -5.87 -15.30
CA SER A 46 -10.27 -5.94 -13.83
C SER A 46 -10.71 -4.62 -13.20
N LEU A 47 -10.27 -3.48 -13.76
CA LEU A 47 -10.68 -2.17 -13.28
C LEU A 47 -12.20 -1.95 -13.40
N ALA A 48 -12.81 -2.49 -14.45
CA ALA A 48 -14.26 -2.46 -14.60
C ALA A 48 -14.98 -3.54 -13.77
N ALA A 49 -14.38 -4.72 -13.64
CA ALA A 49 -15.00 -5.85 -12.93
C ALA A 49 -15.13 -5.61 -11.42
N THR A 50 -14.14 -4.97 -10.81
CA THR A 50 -14.08 -4.72 -9.37
C THR A 50 -14.22 -3.24 -8.98
N GLY A 51 -14.27 -2.35 -9.97
CA GLY A 51 -14.16 -0.90 -9.78
C GLY A 51 -15.22 -0.27 -8.89
N LYS A 52 -16.46 -0.75 -8.92
CA LYS A 52 -17.51 -0.27 -8.00
C LYS A 52 -17.18 -0.56 -6.54
N GLY A 53 -16.67 -1.76 -6.25
CA GLY A 53 -16.23 -2.13 -4.89
C GLY A 53 -15.01 -1.34 -4.41
N HIS A 54 -14.19 -0.88 -5.35
CA HIS A 54 -13.01 -0.06 -5.08
C HIS A 54 -13.25 1.45 -5.26
N MET A 55 -14.50 1.90 -5.42
CA MET A 55 -14.85 3.31 -5.58
C MET A 55 -14.14 3.99 -6.77
N THR A 56 -13.88 3.26 -7.85
CA THR A 56 -13.21 3.78 -9.05
C THR A 56 -14.04 4.87 -9.72
N ASP A 57 -15.35 4.63 -9.86
CA ASP A 57 -16.31 5.59 -10.37
C ASP A 57 -16.37 6.86 -9.50
N VAL A 58 -16.45 6.69 -8.18
CA VAL A 58 -16.46 7.82 -7.25
C VAL A 58 -15.21 8.69 -7.44
N ALA A 59 -14.03 8.06 -7.50
CA ALA A 59 -12.77 8.78 -7.67
C ALA A 59 -12.70 9.61 -8.97
N ILE A 60 -13.23 9.07 -10.07
CA ILE A 60 -13.27 9.75 -11.37
C ILE A 60 -14.37 10.83 -11.38
N LEU A 61 -15.57 10.49 -10.90
CA LEU A 61 -16.71 11.42 -10.90
C LEU A 61 -16.46 12.62 -9.99
N ASP A 62 -15.94 12.42 -8.78
CA ASP A 62 -15.58 13.50 -7.86
C ASP A 62 -14.60 14.51 -8.48
N THR A 63 -13.74 14.02 -9.39
CA THR A 63 -12.75 14.87 -10.07
C THR A 63 -13.36 15.62 -11.27
N LEU A 64 -14.15 14.94 -12.10
CA LEU A 64 -14.60 15.48 -13.39
C LEU A 64 -15.96 16.17 -13.34
N VAL A 65 -16.94 15.64 -12.56
CA VAL A 65 -18.32 16.16 -12.51
C VAL A 65 -18.41 17.63 -12.06
N PRO A 66 -17.59 18.13 -11.11
CA PRO A 66 -17.60 19.54 -10.75
C PRO A 66 -17.29 20.48 -11.93
N HIS A 67 -16.65 19.97 -12.99
CA HIS A 67 -16.27 20.75 -14.18
C HIS A 67 -17.21 20.55 -15.35
N ALA A 68 -17.60 19.29 -15.64
CA ALA A 68 -18.51 18.98 -16.75
C ALA A 68 -19.20 17.62 -16.54
N PRO A 69 -20.40 17.42 -17.14
CA PRO A 69 -21.09 16.13 -17.11
C PRO A 69 -20.17 14.99 -17.55
N THR A 70 -20.13 13.93 -16.77
CA THR A 70 -19.23 12.80 -16.98
C THR A 70 -20.01 11.49 -17.01
N ASN A 71 -19.75 10.64 -18.00
CA ASN A 71 -20.32 9.30 -18.14
C ASN A 71 -19.22 8.24 -18.01
N ILE A 72 -19.51 7.14 -17.27
CA ILE A 72 -18.62 6.00 -17.14
C ILE A 72 -19.19 4.80 -17.89
N ILE A 73 -18.39 4.20 -18.77
CA ILE A 73 -18.70 2.98 -19.51
C ILE A 73 -17.88 1.82 -18.91
N TRP A 74 -18.56 0.76 -18.53
CA TRP A 74 -17.95 -0.42 -17.91
C TRP A 74 -17.78 -1.54 -18.92
N GLN A 75 -16.53 -1.98 -19.13
CA GLN A 75 -16.17 -3.07 -20.06
C GLN A 75 -15.38 -4.19 -19.35
N PRO A 76 -16.00 -4.93 -18.43
CA PRO A 76 -15.30 -5.92 -17.59
C PRO A 76 -14.77 -7.12 -18.38
N HIS A 77 -15.29 -7.38 -19.57
CA HIS A 77 -14.89 -8.52 -20.41
C HIS A 77 -13.85 -8.16 -21.48
N ILE A 78 -13.49 -6.88 -21.61
CA ILE A 78 -12.48 -6.42 -22.58
C ILE A 78 -11.18 -6.16 -21.81
N PHE A 79 -10.16 -6.96 -22.14
CA PHE A 79 -8.82 -6.81 -21.58
C PHE A 79 -7.90 -6.20 -22.64
N LEU A 80 -7.31 -5.05 -22.33
CA LEU A 80 -6.30 -4.44 -23.19
C LEU A 80 -4.98 -5.18 -23.05
N THR A 81 -4.21 -5.28 -24.14
CA THR A 81 -3.00 -6.11 -24.21
C THR A 81 -1.87 -5.62 -23.31
N PHE A 82 -1.76 -4.32 -23.11
CA PHE A 82 -0.66 -3.72 -22.35
C PHE A 82 -0.79 -3.97 -20.83
N HIS A 83 -1.99 -3.78 -20.25
CA HIS A 83 -2.23 -3.98 -18.83
C HIS A 83 -3.72 -4.18 -18.54
N PRO A 84 -4.12 -5.04 -17.56
CA PRO A 84 -5.52 -5.33 -17.25
C PRO A 84 -6.29 -4.14 -16.63
N TYR A 85 -5.62 -3.07 -16.21
CA TYR A 85 -6.25 -1.90 -15.59
C TYR A 85 -6.27 -0.70 -16.55
N GLY A 86 -6.84 -0.89 -17.74
CA GLY A 86 -6.94 0.14 -18.75
C GLY A 86 -8.10 1.11 -18.54
N MET A 87 -7.87 2.36 -18.91
CA MET A 87 -8.86 3.44 -18.92
C MET A 87 -8.74 4.21 -20.24
N LEU A 88 -9.88 4.57 -20.85
CA LEU A 88 -9.94 5.47 -21.99
C LEU A 88 -10.75 6.71 -21.60
N PHE A 89 -10.08 7.84 -21.56
CA PHE A 89 -10.70 9.15 -21.33
C PHE A 89 -11.00 9.83 -22.65
N LYS A 90 -12.17 10.46 -22.76
CA LYS A 90 -12.57 11.27 -23.91
C LYS A 90 -13.12 12.61 -23.43
N SER A 91 -12.65 13.69 -24.06
CA SER A 91 -13.24 15.02 -23.92
C SER A 91 -14.20 15.31 -25.07
N LYS A 92 -15.30 16.02 -24.81
CA LYS A 92 -16.32 16.33 -25.80
C LYS A 92 -16.62 17.83 -25.84
N ASP A 93 -16.92 18.34 -27.02
CA ASP A 93 -17.39 19.72 -27.24
C ASP A 93 -18.89 19.89 -26.93
N LYS A 94 -19.42 21.11 -27.13
CA LYS A 94 -20.85 21.44 -26.95
C LYS A 94 -21.81 20.65 -27.83
N ASN A 95 -21.33 20.07 -28.92
CA ASN A 95 -22.11 19.28 -29.86
C ASN A 95 -22.01 17.77 -29.58
N GLY A 96 -21.29 17.39 -28.53
CA GLY A 96 -21.03 15.97 -28.17
C GLY A 96 -19.95 15.31 -29.03
N LYS A 97 -19.24 16.05 -29.89
CA LYS A 97 -18.14 15.51 -30.69
C LYS A 97 -16.90 15.35 -29.80
N VAL A 98 -16.24 14.20 -29.94
CA VAL A 98 -14.98 13.92 -29.24
C VAL A 98 -13.90 14.86 -29.77
N THR A 99 -13.23 15.56 -28.87
CA THR A 99 -12.17 16.53 -29.16
C THR A 99 -10.77 15.94 -28.89
N ASP A 100 -10.68 15.04 -27.94
CA ASP A 100 -9.43 14.31 -27.63
C ASP A 100 -9.73 12.98 -26.92
N GLU A 101 -8.81 12.03 -27.06
CA GLU A 101 -8.83 10.69 -26.44
C GLU A 101 -7.49 10.37 -25.81
N TRP A 102 -7.53 9.74 -24.64
CA TRP A 102 -6.33 9.34 -23.92
C TRP A 102 -6.51 7.96 -23.30
N THR A 103 -5.70 6.99 -23.74
CA THR A 103 -5.65 5.66 -23.14
C THR A 103 -4.50 5.61 -22.14
N VAL A 104 -4.81 5.23 -20.89
CA VAL A 104 -3.86 5.19 -19.79
C VAL A 104 -4.14 3.97 -18.91
N TYR A 105 -3.12 3.46 -18.25
CA TYR A 105 -3.17 2.26 -17.43
C TYR A 105 -2.72 2.56 -16.00
N SER A 106 -3.44 2.01 -15.02
CA SER A 106 -3.01 2.04 -13.63
C SER A 106 -2.12 0.83 -13.36
N VAL A 107 -0.82 1.04 -13.15
CA VAL A 107 0.18 -0.04 -13.08
C VAL A 107 0.61 -0.40 -11.64
N GLY A 108 -0.26 -0.15 -10.67
CA GLY A 108 -0.03 -0.47 -9.26
C GLY A 108 0.55 0.70 -8.46
N GLY A 109 0.33 0.68 -7.14
CA GLY A 109 0.78 1.74 -6.23
C GLY A 109 0.28 3.15 -6.55
N GLY A 110 -0.74 3.31 -7.43
CA GLY A 110 -1.20 4.61 -7.93
C GLY A 110 -0.33 5.19 -9.05
N ALA A 111 0.55 4.39 -9.67
CA ALA A 111 1.31 4.79 -10.86
C ALA A 111 0.47 4.66 -12.13
N LEU A 112 0.80 5.48 -13.12
CA LEU A 112 0.18 5.45 -14.44
C LEU A 112 1.22 5.12 -15.51
N ALA A 113 0.80 4.42 -16.57
CA ALA A 113 1.61 4.15 -17.75
C ALA A 113 0.77 4.33 -19.02
N GLU A 114 1.44 4.61 -20.14
CA GLU A 114 0.85 4.72 -21.48
C GLU A 114 1.58 3.76 -22.42
N GLU A 115 0.84 3.13 -23.33
CA GLU A 115 1.44 2.23 -24.32
C GLU A 115 2.32 3.02 -25.30
N GLY A 116 3.56 2.55 -25.50
CA GLY A 116 4.51 3.19 -26.42
C GLY A 116 5.18 4.45 -25.93
N ILE A 117 4.78 4.96 -24.78
CA ILE A 117 5.47 6.05 -24.08
C ILE A 117 6.33 5.40 -23.01
N SER A 118 7.64 5.48 -23.17
CA SER A 118 8.55 5.27 -22.05
C SER A 118 8.07 6.21 -20.96
N SER A 119 7.48 5.66 -19.88
CA SER A 119 6.91 6.48 -18.81
C SER A 119 7.88 7.60 -18.50
N THR A 120 7.40 8.83 -18.29
CA THR A 120 8.17 9.89 -17.63
C THR A 120 8.38 9.46 -16.18
N GLU A 121 8.98 8.27 -16.02
CA GLU A 121 9.34 7.75 -14.73
C GLU A 121 10.44 8.64 -14.17
N SER A 122 10.27 9.00 -12.90
CA SER A 122 11.36 9.62 -12.14
C SER A 122 12.64 8.83 -12.35
N PRO A 123 13.79 9.47 -12.47
CA PRO A 123 15.07 8.76 -12.62
C PRO A 123 15.30 7.81 -11.47
N ASP A 124 16.06 6.76 -11.71
CA ASP A 124 16.60 5.94 -10.64
C ASP A 124 17.66 6.74 -9.88
N ILE A 125 17.45 6.91 -8.58
CA ILE A 125 18.32 7.71 -7.72
C ILE A 125 19.14 6.87 -6.74
N TYR A 126 18.76 5.60 -6.55
CA TYR A 126 19.50 4.65 -5.73
C TYR A 126 20.36 3.75 -6.61
N GLU A 127 21.66 3.80 -6.38
CA GLU A 127 22.66 3.04 -7.13
C GLU A 127 22.57 1.54 -6.81
N MET A 128 22.47 1.20 -5.51
CA MET A 128 22.28 -0.18 -5.06
C MET A 128 20.79 -0.51 -4.94
N SER A 129 20.40 -1.69 -5.42
CA SER A 129 19.01 -2.15 -5.41
C SER A 129 18.78 -3.46 -4.65
N LYS A 130 19.86 -4.08 -4.15
CA LYS A 130 19.78 -5.30 -3.35
C LYS A 130 20.15 -5.01 -1.90
N MET A 131 19.47 -5.69 -0.98
CA MET A 131 19.71 -5.52 0.45
C MET A 131 21.13 -5.92 0.83
N VAL A 132 21.67 -6.99 0.24
CA VAL A 132 23.04 -7.46 0.51
C VAL A 132 24.11 -6.42 0.17
N ASP A 133 23.92 -5.65 -0.90
CA ASP A 133 24.87 -4.61 -1.30
C ASP A 133 24.81 -3.42 -0.34
N ILE A 134 23.60 -3.02 0.08
CA ILE A 134 23.37 -1.94 1.04
C ILE A 134 23.87 -2.34 2.43
N LEU A 135 23.62 -3.58 2.87
CA LEU A 135 24.17 -4.12 4.11
C LEU A 135 25.70 -4.04 4.12
N GLY A 136 26.34 -4.53 3.05
CA GLY A 136 27.79 -4.42 2.91
C GLY A 136 28.29 -2.97 2.89
N TRP A 137 27.53 -2.02 2.36
CA TRP A 137 27.84 -0.60 2.46
C TRP A 137 27.74 -0.09 3.90
N CYS A 138 26.67 -0.48 4.63
CA CYS A 138 26.50 -0.13 6.05
C CYS A 138 27.69 -0.62 6.89
N GLU A 139 28.10 -1.87 6.70
CA GLU A 139 29.23 -2.48 7.43
C GLU A 139 30.56 -1.79 7.13
N ARG A 140 30.85 -1.51 5.86
CA ARG A 140 32.11 -0.84 5.46
C ARG A 140 32.19 0.61 5.93
N THR A 141 31.05 1.30 6.02
CA THR A 141 31.02 2.73 6.35
C THR A 141 30.69 3.02 7.81
N GLY A 142 30.22 2.03 8.57
CA GLY A 142 29.73 2.21 9.95
C GLY A 142 28.41 2.97 10.00
N ARG A 143 27.68 3.03 8.89
CA ARG A 143 26.40 3.75 8.75
C ARG A 143 25.22 2.79 8.75
N SER A 144 24.00 3.35 8.79
CA SER A 144 22.74 2.62 8.79
C SER A 144 21.91 2.86 7.52
N TYR A 145 20.84 2.09 7.32
CA TYR A 145 19.99 2.16 6.13
C TYR A 145 19.38 3.54 5.89
N TRP A 146 18.92 4.25 6.93
CA TRP A 146 18.36 5.60 6.77
C TRP A 146 19.42 6.61 6.28
N GLU A 147 20.72 6.40 6.60
CA GLU A 147 21.81 7.25 6.09
C GLU A 147 22.09 6.96 4.62
N TYR A 148 21.85 5.72 4.15
CA TYR A 148 21.89 5.42 2.73
C TYR A 148 20.73 6.11 1.98
N VAL A 149 19.54 6.13 2.55
CA VAL A 149 18.42 6.92 2.02
C VAL A 149 18.79 8.40 1.94
N GLN A 150 19.33 8.97 3.03
CA GLN A 150 19.75 10.36 3.05
C GLN A 150 20.83 10.69 2.00
N LEU A 151 21.68 9.73 1.66
CA LEU A 151 22.71 9.91 0.64
C LEU A 151 22.12 9.96 -0.78
N CYS A 152 21.06 9.20 -1.04
CA CYS A 152 20.49 9.03 -2.38
C CYS A 152 19.36 10.01 -2.68
N GLU A 153 18.59 10.41 -1.69
CA GLU A 153 17.42 11.28 -1.84
C GLU A 153 17.81 12.77 -1.79
N GLU A 154 16.96 13.60 -2.39
CA GLU A 154 17.05 15.05 -2.25
C GLU A 154 16.73 15.51 -0.81
N SER A 155 17.19 16.70 -0.43
CA SER A 155 17.08 17.20 0.96
C SER A 155 15.63 17.34 1.45
N ASP A 156 14.67 17.55 0.56
CA ASP A 156 13.23 17.69 0.87
C ASP A 156 12.56 16.36 1.24
N ILE A 157 13.27 15.23 1.14
CA ILE A 157 12.73 13.93 1.57
C ILE A 157 12.30 13.93 3.03
N TRP A 158 13.02 14.65 3.89
CA TRP A 158 12.71 14.71 5.31
C TRP A 158 11.41 15.46 5.58
N ASP A 159 11.13 16.55 4.86
CA ASP A 159 9.86 17.28 4.93
C ASP A 159 8.71 16.41 4.42
N TYR A 160 8.95 15.67 3.34
CA TYR A 160 7.99 14.71 2.80
C TYR A 160 7.70 13.57 3.78
N LEU A 161 8.72 12.95 4.37
CA LEU A 161 8.53 11.89 5.37
C LEU A 161 7.85 12.41 6.65
N HIS A 162 8.05 13.68 7.00
CA HIS A 162 7.33 14.31 8.09
C HIS A 162 5.82 14.42 7.77
N GLU A 163 5.45 14.84 6.55
CA GLU A 163 4.04 14.88 6.13
C GLU A 163 3.43 13.47 6.02
N VAL A 164 4.19 12.49 5.54
CA VAL A 164 3.82 11.07 5.54
C VAL A 164 3.52 10.59 6.95
N TRP A 165 4.43 10.82 7.89
CA TRP A 165 4.24 10.42 9.29
C TRP A 165 3.05 11.11 9.95
N LYS A 166 2.88 12.40 9.71
CA LYS A 166 1.73 13.18 10.18
C LYS A 166 0.42 12.57 9.65
N THR A 167 0.33 12.30 8.36
CA THR A 167 -0.86 11.70 7.74
C THR A 167 -1.14 10.31 8.29
N MET A 168 -0.12 9.48 8.54
CA MET A 168 -0.27 8.17 9.16
C MET A 168 -0.85 8.27 10.57
N ARG A 169 -0.37 9.19 11.40
CA ARG A 169 -0.91 9.44 12.76
C ARG A 169 -2.36 9.88 12.71
N GLU A 170 -2.65 10.86 11.87
CA GLU A 170 -4.02 11.37 11.71
C GLU A 170 -5.00 10.28 11.25
N ALA A 171 -4.56 9.35 10.39
CA ALA A 171 -5.39 8.23 9.96
C ALA A 171 -5.69 7.26 11.11
N VAL A 172 -4.71 6.98 11.97
CA VAL A 172 -4.94 6.19 13.20
C VAL A 172 -5.95 6.88 14.10
N GLU A 173 -5.72 8.16 14.38
CA GLU A 173 -6.55 8.94 15.32
C GLU A 173 -7.99 9.05 14.84
N ARG A 174 -8.22 9.40 13.57
CA ARG A 174 -9.56 9.42 12.97
C ARG A 174 -10.26 8.08 13.03
N GLY A 175 -9.55 6.99 12.67
CA GLY A 175 -10.14 5.65 12.63
C GLY A 175 -10.53 5.11 14.00
N LEU A 176 -9.82 5.53 15.07
CA LEU A 176 -10.17 5.18 16.45
C LEU A 176 -11.44 5.86 16.95
N GLU A 177 -11.83 6.99 16.37
CA GLU A 177 -13.03 7.75 16.74
C GLU A 177 -14.27 7.36 15.92
N GLN A 178 -14.11 6.53 14.88
CA GLN A 178 -15.18 6.14 13.99
C GLN A 178 -15.83 4.83 14.42
N GLU A 179 -17.15 4.81 14.42
CA GLU A 179 -17.99 3.63 14.70
C GLU A 179 -18.94 3.35 13.53
N GLY A 180 -19.79 2.32 13.66
CA GLY A 180 -20.78 1.96 12.66
C GLY A 180 -20.30 0.89 11.68
N ALA A 181 -20.84 0.90 10.47
CA ALA A 181 -20.52 -0.05 9.41
C ALA A 181 -19.66 0.58 8.31
N LEU A 182 -18.80 -0.24 7.71
CA LEU A 182 -18.03 0.12 6.52
C LEU A 182 -18.96 0.20 5.29
N PRO A 183 -18.62 1.00 4.29
CA PRO A 183 -19.40 1.08 3.06
C PRO A 183 -19.40 -0.23 2.27
N GLY A 184 -20.46 -0.45 1.51
CA GLY A 184 -20.61 -1.61 0.63
C GLY A 184 -21.52 -2.71 1.19
N PRO A 185 -21.72 -3.78 0.42
CA PRO A 185 -22.74 -4.80 0.70
C PRO A 185 -22.43 -5.73 1.87
N LEU A 186 -21.20 -5.71 2.40
CA LEU A 186 -20.82 -6.60 3.51
C LEU A 186 -21.37 -6.15 4.87
N ASN A 187 -21.78 -4.90 5.01
CA ASN A 187 -22.20 -4.31 6.29
C ASN A 187 -21.20 -4.60 7.43
N LEU A 188 -19.91 -4.68 7.09
CA LEU A 188 -18.85 -5.03 8.03
C LEU A 188 -18.73 -3.96 9.11
N ARG A 189 -18.91 -4.36 10.36
CA ARG A 189 -18.85 -3.43 11.49
C ARG A 189 -17.39 -2.98 11.72
N ARG A 190 -17.19 -1.68 11.95
CA ARG A 190 -15.93 -1.13 12.43
C ARG A 190 -15.59 -1.71 13.80
N LYS A 191 -14.33 -2.06 14.02
CA LYS A 191 -13.84 -2.73 15.21
C LYS A 191 -12.77 -1.93 15.96
N ALA A 192 -12.12 -0.96 15.30
CA ALA A 192 -10.95 -0.25 15.84
C ALA A 192 -11.23 0.37 17.21
N ALA A 193 -12.29 1.18 17.35
CA ALA A 193 -12.67 1.81 18.62
C ALA A 193 -12.95 0.80 19.72
N THR A 194 -13.70 -0.26 19.42
CA THR A 194 -14.01 -1.33 20.39
C THR A 194 -12.75 -2.08 20.83
N TYR A 195 -11.83 -2.38 19.90
CA TYR A 195 -10.54 -3.02 20.22
C TYR A 195 -9.68 -2.12 21.09
N TYR A 196 -9.64 -0.81 20.81
CA TYR A 196 -8.91 0.16 21.61
C TYR A 196 -9.41 0.21 23.05
N ILE A 197 -10.73 0.30 23.25
CA ILE A 197 -11.35 0.28 24.59
C ILE A 197 -11.02 -1.00 25.33
N LYS A 198 -11.21 -2.15 24.69
CA LYS A 198 -10.93 -3.46 25.29
C LYS A 198 -9.44 -3.64 25.61
N ALA A 199 -8.55 -3.23 24.71
CA ALA A 199 -7.10 -3.32 24.93
C ALA A 199 -6.66 -2.55 26.18
N ASN A 200 -7.24 -1.37 26.42
CA ASN A 200 -6.94 -0.57 27.61
C ASN A 200 -7.43 -1.20 28.92
N GLY A 201 -8.33 -2.17 28.87
CA GLY A 201 -8.76 -2.97 30.02
C GLY A 201 -7.80 -4.11 30.39
N TYR A 202 -6.87 -4.45 29.51
CA TYR A 202 -5.84 -5.46 29.75
C TYR A 202 -4.55 -4.85 30.26
N LYS A 203 -3.60 -5.70 30.69
CA LYS A 203 -2.26 -5.31 31.15
C LYS A 203 -1.19 -5.94 30.25
N ASP A 204 0.02 -5.38 30.32
CA ASP A 204 1.25 -5.91 29.73
C ASP A 204 1.11 -6.27 28.23
N ASN A 205 1.51 -7.49 27.89
CA ASN A 205 1.57 -7.96 26.51
C ASN A 205 0.19 -8.00 25.82
N LEU A 206 -0.89 -8.33 26.54
CA LEU A 206 -2.23 -8.35 25.97
C LEU A 206 -2.70 -6.94 25.62
N LYS A 207 -2.41 -5.96 26.48
CA LYS A 207 -2.69 -4.55 26.19
C LYS A 207 -1.91 -4.09 24.96
N SER A 208 -0.59 -4.34 24.93
CA SER A 208 0.27 -3.94 23.82
C SER A 208 -0.21 -4.53 22.49
N ARG A 209 -0.50 -5.84 22.46
CA ARG A 209 -0.97 -6.52 21.25
C ARG A 209 -2.35 -6.02 20.80
N GLY A 210 -3.28 -5.83 21.73
CA GLY A 210 -4.61 -5.28 21.44
C GLY A 210 -4.57 -3.87 20.89
N LEU A 211 -3.65 -3.01 21.38
CA LEU A 211 -3.44 -1.67 20.85
C LEU A 211 -2.89 -1.70 19.42
N VAL A 212 -1.92 -2.55 19.12
CA VAL A 212 -1.38 -2.71 17.76
C VAL A 212 -2.48 -3.14 16.79
N PHE A 213 -3.31 -4.11 17.18
CA PHE A 213 -4.48 -4.50 16.38
C PHE A 213 -5.42 -3.32 16.13
N SER A 214 -5.76 -2.58 17.20
CA SER A 214 -6.70 -1.47 17.07
C SER A 214 -6.18 -0.37 16.13
N TYR A 215 -4.90 -0.04 16.19
CA TYR A 215 -4.28 0.96 15.30
C TYR A 215 -4.26 0.50 13.83
N ALA A 216 -3.95 -0.76 13.57
CA ALA A 216 -3.99 -1.30 12.22
C ALA A 216 -5.41 -1.36 11.66
N LEU A 217 -6.38 -1.77 12.49
CA LEU A 217 -7.81 -1.71 12.16
C LEU A 217 -8.25 -0.28 11.85
N ALA A 218 -7.86 0.70 12.67
CA ALA A 218 -8.23 2.10 12.48
C ALA A 218 -7.85 2.63 11.10
N VAL A 219 -6.59 2.45 10.69
CA VAL A 219 -6.13 2.91 9.36
C VAL A 219 -6.77 2.11 8.24
N SER A 220 -6.93 0.80 8.40
CA SER A 220 -7.55 -0.05 7.37
C SER A 220 -9.03 0.25 7.17
N GLU A 221 -9.76 0.56 8.25
CA GLU A 221 -11.16 0.98 8.21
C GLU A 221 -11.32 2.38 7.61
N GLU A 222 -10.41 3.31 7.90
CA GLU A 222 -10.33 4.60 7.21
C GLU A 222 -10.10 4.41 5.71
N ASN A 223 -9.14 3.58 5.33
CA ASN A 223 -8.90 3.24 3.93
C ASN A 223 -10.15 2.69 3.24
N ALA A 224 -10.80 1.71 3.85
CA ALA A 224 -12.01 1.08 3.31
C ALA A 224 -13.20 2.05 3.16
N SER A 225 -13.18 3.16 3.89
CA SER A 225 -14.22 4.19 3.88
C SER A 225 -13.86 5.40 3.01
N GLY A 226 -12.79 5.35 2.22
CA GLY A 226 -12.35 6.47 1.41
C GLY A 226 -11.68 7.59 2.20
N GLY A 227 -11.09 7.29 3.36
CA GLY A 227 -10.31 8.23 4.15
C GLY A 227 -8.93 8.50 3.55
N LYS A 228 -8.32 9.62 3.97
CA LYS A 228 -6.96 10.00 3.58
C LYS A 228 -5.94 9.11 4.31
N ILE A 229 -5.14 8.36 3.57
CA ILE A 229 -4.12 7.44 4.07
C ILE A 229 -2.80 7.61 3.31
N VAL A 230 -1.79 6.87 3.74
CA VAL A 230 -0.52 6.72 3.02
C VAL A 230 -0.37 5.29 2.54
N THR A 231 0.03 5.09 1.27
CA THR A 231 0.41 3.75 0.80
C THR A 231 1.69 3.28 1.51
N ALA A 232 1.69 2.03 2.03
CA ALA A 232 2.84 1.46 2.73
C ALA A 232 2.87 -0.09 2.62
N PRO A 233 3.23 -0.70 1.47
CA PRO A 233 3.50 -0.04 0.18
C PRO A 233 2.25 0.28 -0.66
N THR A 234 1.07 -0.30 -0.33
CA THR A 234 -0.20 -0.09 -1.04
C THR A 234 -1.31 0.38 -0.11
N CYS A 235 -2.49 0.73 -0.66
CA CYS A 235 -3.67 1.01 0.16
C CYS A 235 -4.13 -0.23 0.92
N GLY A 236 -4.09 -1.41 0.30
CA GLY A 236 -4.53 -2.67 0.91
C GLY A 236 -3.73 -3.08 2.16
N SER A 237 -2.53 -2.56 2.30
CA SER A 237 -1.62 -2.83 3.43
C SER A 237 -1.25 -1.59 4.26
N CYS A 238 -1.96 -0.49 4.05
CA CYS A 238 -1.65 0.83 4.64
C CYS A 238 -1.74 0.89 6.17
N GLY A 239 -2.36 -0.10 6.82
CA GLY A 239 -2.52 -0.14 8.27
C GLY A 239 -1.30 -0.66 9.04
N VAL A 240 -0.41 -1.42 8.39
CA VAL A 240 0.67 -2.16 9.09
C VAL A 240 1.74 -1.22 9.62
N VAL A 241 2.39 -0.45 8.76
CA VAL A 241 3.48 0.47 9.14
C VAL A 241 3.02 1.54 10.12
N PRO A 242 1.89 2.24 9.88
CA PRO A 242 1.39 3.24 10.83
C PRO A 242 1.08 2.67 12.21
N ALA A 243 0.48 1.47 12.28
CA ALA A 243 0.14 0.84 13.55
C ALA A 243 1.36 0.55 14.41
N VAL A 244 2.40 -0.04 13.82
CA VAL A 244 3.66 -0.34 14.51
C VAL A 244 4.34 0.93 14.98
N LEU A 245 4.50 1.92 14.09
CA LEU A 245 5.16 3.19 14.42
C LEU A 245 4.38 3.97 15.46
N TYR A 246 3.05 4.06 15.34
CA TYR A 246 2.21 4.78 16.31
C TYR A 246 2.26 4.10 17.69
N HIS A 247 2.20 2.77 17.72
CA HIS A 247 2.36 2.01 18.97
C HIS A 247 3.70 2.28 19.64
N LEU A 248 4.80 2.23 18.89
CA LEU A 248 6.13 2.47 19.43
C LEU A 248 6.33 3.91 19.88
N LYS A 249 5.80 4.89 19.12
CA LYS A 249 5.79 6.30 19.53
C LYS A 249 5.06 6.51 20.85
N LYS A 250 3.88 5.90 21.03
CA LYS A 250 3.07 6.05 22.26
C LYS A 250 3.65 5.30 23.46
N SER A 251 4.27 4.13 23.22
CA SER A 251 4.76 3.27 24.32
C SER A 251 6.21 3.56 24.72
N ARG A 252 7.03 4.17 23.88
CA ARG A 252 8.47 4.40 24.08
C ARG A 252 8.91 5.84 23.95
N ASP A 253 8.01 6.71 23.54
CA ASP A 253 8.25 8.16 23.37
C ASP A 253 9.51 8.50 22.53
N PHE A 254 9.73 7.75 21.45
CA PHE A 254 10.82 8.06 20.53
C PHE A 254 10.67 9.48 19.96
N SER A 255 11.80 10.19 19.77
CA SER A 255 11.79 11.51 19.16
C SER A 255 11.26 11.48 17.73
N GLU A 256 10.73 12.58 17.23
CA GLU A 256 10.20 12.71 15.88
C GLU A 256 11.27 12.31 14.83
N MET A 257 12.48 12.79 14.97
CA MET A 257 13.58 12.45 14.05
C MET A 257 13.87 10.95 14.02
N ARG A 258 13.76 10.24 15.16
CA ARG A 258 13.93 8.78 15.18
C ARG A 258 12.80 8.09 14.42
N MET A 259 11.57 8.61 14.52
CA MET A 259 10.43 8.09 13.74
C MET A 259 10.64 8.27 12.24
N LEU A 260 11.13 9.44 11.80
CA LEU A 260 11.41 9.70 10.38
C LEU A 260 12.54 8.80 9.84
N ARG A 261 13.59 8.58 10.62
CA ARG A 261 14.68 7.64 10.25
C ARG A 261 14.17 6.20 10.11
N ALA A 262 13.31 5.76 11.03
CA ALA A 262 12.66 4.45 10.95
C ALA A 262 11.76 4.34 9.71
N LEU A 263 11.03 5.39 9.38
CA LEU A 263 10.18 5.46 8.19
C LEU A 263 11.02 5.43 6.90
N ALA A 264 12.18 6.12 6.88
CA ALA A 264 13.14 6.05 5.78
C ALA A 264 13.67 4.62 5.56
N THR A 265 14.05 3.93 6.64
CA THR A 265 14.49 2.52 6.59
C THR A 265 13.37 1.60 6.09
N ALA A 266 12.14 1.76 6.59
CA ALA A 266 10.98 1.01 6.10
C ALA A 266 10.72 1.26 4.60
N GLY A 267 10.81 2.53 4.17
CA GLY A 267 10.64 2.90 2.78
C GLY A 267 11.69 2.26 1.86
N LEU A 268 12.95 2.22 2.30
CA LEU A 268 14.01 1.54 1.55
C LEU A 268 13.70 0.06 1.34
N VAL A 269 13.23 -0.65 2.39
CA VAL A 269 12.83 -2.06 2.31
C VAL A 269 11.70 -2.25 1.29
N GLY A 270 10.64 -1.46 1.36
CA GLY A 270 9.55 -1.52 0.40
C GLY A 270 10.00 -1.20 -1.04
N ASN A 271 10.93 -0.27 -1.20
CA ASN A 271 11.47 0.13 -2.50
C ASN A 271 12.34 -0.97 -3.13
N ILE A 272 13.13 -1.71 -2.32
CA ILE A 272 13.88 -2.88 -2.76
C ILE A 272 12.93 -3.95 -3.33
N VAL A 273 11.85 -4.24 -2.61
CA VAL A 273 10.84 -5.22 -3.09
C VAL A 273 10.14 -4.74 -4.34
N LYS A 274 9.71 -3.48 -4.38
CA LYS A 274 9.06 -2.87 -5.55
C LYS A 274 9.93 -2.97 -6.79
N HIS A 275 11.24 -2.77 -6.66
CA HIS A 275 12.18 -2.79 -7.77
C HIS A 275 12.51 -4.21 -8.26
N ASN A 276 12.76 -5.15 -7.35
CA ASN A 276 13.23 -6.49 -7.69
C ASN A 276 12.11 -7.52 -7.91
N ALA A 277 10.91 -7.23 -7.39
CA ALA A 277 9.75 -8.10 -7.50
C ALA A 277 8.50 -7.29 -7.90
N THR A 278 7.51 -7.23 -7.02
CA THR A 278 6.28 -6.44 -7.17
C THR A 278 5.71 -6.09 -5.80
N ILE A 279 4.90 -5.02 -5.75
CA ILE A 279 4.06 -4.66 -4.61
C ILE A 279 2.57 -4.74 -4.96
N SER A 280 2.21 -5.34 -6.09
CA SER A 280 0.84 -5.44 -6.58
C SER A 280 0.18 -6.75 -6.15
N GLY A 281 -0.99 -6.68 -5.54
CA GLY A 281 -1.80 -7.85 -5.18
C GLY A 281 -2.26 -8.65 -6.40
N ALA A 282 -2.50 -7.97 -7.53
CA ALA A 282 -2.87 -8.59 -8.79
C ALA A 282 -1.73 -9.39 -9.44
N GLU A 283 -0.49 -9.03 -9.18
CA GLU A 283 0.69 -9.74 -9.70
C GLU A 283 1.20 -10.79 -8.71
N GLY A 284 1.39 -10.37 -7.46
CA GLY A 284 2.07 -11.16 -6.45
C GLY A 284 1.18 -11.76 -5.35
N GLY A 285 -0.13 -11.48 -5.33
CA GLY A 285 -0.97 -11.83 -4.20
C GLY A 285 -0.73 -10.92 -2.99
N CYS A 286 -1.39 -11.22 -1.86
CA CYS A 286 -1.25 -10.43 -0.64
C CYS A 286 0.15 -10.50 0.01
N GLN A 287 0.98 -11.47 -0.34
CA GLN A 287 2.40 -11.50 0.07
C GLN A 287 3.14 -10.24 -0.40
N ALA A 288 2.81 -9.75 -1.60
CA ALA A 288 3.40 -8.54 -2.18
C ALA A 288 2.91 -7.24 -1.53
N GLU A 289 1.75 -7.25 -0.90
CA GLU A 289 1.20 -6.09 -0.19
C GLU A 289 1.44 -6.19 1.31
N VAL A 290 0.75 -7.10 1.98
CA VAL A 290 0.77 -7.25 3.45
C VAL A 290 2.09 -7.82 3.94
N GLY A 291 2.68 -8.79 3.20
CA GLY A 291 3.99 -9.34 3.54
C GLY A 291 5.09 -8.28 3.46
N VAL A 292 5.08 -7.47 2.40
CA VAL A 292 6.02 -6.35 2.26
C VAL A 292 5.81 -5.30 3.34
N ALA A 293 4.56 -4.95 3.66
CA ALA A 293 4.26 -4.02 4.75
C ALA A 293 4.75 -4.53 6.11
N CYS A 294 4.61 -5.83 6.38
CA CYS A 294 5.16 -6.46 7.59
C CYS A 294 6.68 -6.32 7.65
N SER A 295 7.36 -6.61 6.54
CA SER A 295 8.81 -6.45 6.41
C SER A 295 9.27 -5.01 6.64
N MET A 296 8.60 -4.03 6.02
CA MET A 296 8.83 -2.60 6.22
C MET A 296 8.68 -2.20 7.70
N ALA A 297 7.61 -2.64 8.35
CA ALA A 297 7.33 -2.33 9.75
C ALA A 297 8.31 -3.01 10.71
N ALA A 298 8.75 -4.23 10.41
CA ALA A 298 9.76 -4.95 11.18
C ALA A 298 11.12 -4.23 11.12
N ALA A 299 11.53 -3.75 9.94
CA ALA A 299 12.71 -2.93 9.76
C ALA A 299 12.66 -1.64 10.57
N ALA A 300 11.53 -0.94 10.50
CA ALA A 300 11.31 0.31 11.25
C ALA A 300 11.39 0.07 12.76
N ALA A 301 10.78 -0.99 13.26
CA ALA A 301 10.84 -1.38 14.67
C ALA A 301 12.29 -1.69 15.09
N SER A 302 13.00 -2.52 14.32
CA SER A 302 14.40 -2.87 14.58
C SER A 302 15.31 -1.63 14.59
N GLN A 303 15.12 -0.71 13.63
CA GLN A 303 15.83 0.58 13.60
C GLN A 303 15.57 1.42 14.85
N LEU A 304 14.32 1.48 15.35
CA LEU A 304 13.96 2.25 16.54
C LEU A 304 14.59 1.69 17.82
N PHE A 305 14.71 0.37 17.92
CA PHE A 305 15.34 -0.31 19.06
C PHE A 305 16.87 -0.37 18.95
N GLY A 306 17.47 0.18 17.90
CA GLY A 306 18.90 0.25 17.73
C GLY A 306 19.53 -1.05 17.23
N GLY A 307 18.77 -1.85 16.48
CA GLY A 307 19.27 -3.04 15.82
C GLY A 307 20.44 -2.72 14.89
N SER A 308 21.43 -3.64 14.82
CA SER A 308 22.49 -3.56 13.82
C SER A 308 21.93 -3.68 12.40
N PRO A 309 22.64 -3.24 11.37
CA PRO A 309 22.19 -3.44 9.99
C PRO A 309 21.84 -4.89 9.67
N ALA A 310 22.58 -5.87 10.16
CA ALA A 310 22.30 -7.30 10.00
C ALA A 310 21.00 -7.72 10.73
N GLN A 311 20.75 -7.20 11.93
CA GLN A 311 19.50 -7.49 12.66
C GLN A 311 18.28 -6.84 11.98
N ILE A 312 18.43 -5.65 11.40
CA ILE A 312 17.37 -4.99 10.62
C ILE A 312 17.04 -5.82 9.38
N GLU A 313 18.06 -6.27 8.64
CA GLU A 313 17.89 -7.13 7.47
C GLU A 313 17.19 -8.45 7.85
N TYR A 314 17.60 -9.08 8.96
CA TYR A 314 16.95 -10.30 9.44
C TYR A 314 15.49 -10.07 9.85
N ALA A 315 15.17 -8.95 10.50
CA ALA A 315 13.78 -8.61 10.81
C ALA A 315 12.93 -8.45 9.54
N CYS A 316 13.50 -7.86 8.47
CA CYS A 316 12.83 -7.74 7.17
C CYS A 316 12.56 -9.11 6.54
N GLU A 317 13.58 -9.96 6.55
CA GLU A 317 13.53 -11.31 6.02
C GLU A 317 12.39 -12.09 6.68
N MET A 318 12.40 -12.19 8.03
CA MET A 318 11.37 -12.84 8.82
C MET A 318 9.97 -12.30 8.53
N GLY A 319 9.84 -10.98 8.38
CA GLY A 319 8.58 -10.32 8.08
C GLY A 319 8.00 -10.74 6.73
N LEU A 320 8.81 -10.93 5.71
CA LEU A 320 8.36 -11.32 4.37
C LEU A 320 8.22 -12.83 4.23
N GLU A 321 9.19 -13.62 4.70
CA GLU A 321 9.22 -15.08 4.62
C GLU A 321 7.90 -15.69 5.10
N HIS A 322 7.42 -15.25 6.27
CA HIS A 322 6.21 -15.78 6.90
C HIS A 322 4.89 -15.36 6.24
N HIS A 323 4.97 -14.62 5.12
CA HIS A 323 3.84 -14.24 4.29
C HIS A 323 3.90 -14.85 2.88
N LEU A 324 4.92 -15.67 2.57
CA LEU A 324 5.02 -16.34 1.27
C LEU A 324 3.81 -17.23 1.02
N GLY A 325 3.30 -17.21 -0.22
CA GLY A 325 2.14 -17.99 -0.64
C GLY A 325 0.78 -17.36 -0.29
N MET A 326 0.74 -16.17 0.29
CA MET A 326 -0.52 -15.52 0.66
C MET A 326 -1.29 -15.02 -0.57
N THR A 327 -2.49 -15.57 -0.75
CA THR A 327 -3.41 -15.23 -1.85
C THR A 327 -4.03 -13.83 -1.69
N CYS A 328 -4.55 -13.24 -2.78
CA CYS A 328 -5.36 -12.02 -2.76
C CYS A 328 -6.76 -12.32 -3.31
N ASP A 329 -7.72 -12.48 -2.41
CA ASP A 329 -9.07 -12.95 -2.69
C ASP A 329 -10.13 -12.12 -1.91
N PRO A 330 -10.21 -10.79 -2.17
CA PRO A 330 -11.09 -9.90 -1.43
C PRO A 330 -12.57 -10.25 -1.68
N VAL A 331 -13.31 -10.42 -0.59
CA VAL A 331 -14.74 -10.75 -0.64
C VAL A 331 -15.52 -9.56 -1.22
N CYS A 332 -16.39 -9.83 -2.17
CA CYS A 332 -17.16 -8.82 -2.92
C CYS A 332 -16.26 -7.76 -3.62
N GLY A 333 -14.99 -8.03 -3.85
CA GLY A 333 -14.06 -7.06 -4.42
C GLY A 333 -13.73 -5.88 -3.51
N LEU A 334 -14.02 -5.98 -2.21
CA LEU A 334 -13.82 -4.91 -1.25
C LEU A 334 -12.50 -5.08 -0.48
N VAL A 335 -11.77 -3.99 -0.26
CA VAL A 335 -10.57 -3.98 0.59
C VAL A 335 -11.00 -4.02 2.07
N GLN A 336 -11.74 -5.06 2.44
CA GLN A 336 -12.31 -5.27 3.77
C GLN A 336 -11.99 -6.66 4.30
N ILE A 337 -12.55 -7.72 3.71
CA ILE A 337 -12.29 -9.11 4.09
C ILE A 337 -11.44 -9.77 2.98
N PRO A 338 -10.28 -10.32 3.30
CA PRO A 338 -9.61 -10.40 4.61
C PRO A 338 -8.65 -9.24 4.92
N CYS A 339 -8.59 -8.21 4.10
CA CYS A 339 -7.54 -7.17 4.10
C CYS A 339 -7.37 -6.49 5.46
N ILE A 340 -8.46 -6.05 6.10
CA ILE A 340 -8.44 -5.33 7.37
C ILE A 340 -7.80 -6.18 8.48
N GLU A 341 -8.21 -7.45 8.59
CA GLU A 341 -7.67 -8.35 9.61
C GLU A 341 -6.23 -8.77 9.32
N ARG A 342 -5.86 -8.94 8.04
CA ARG A 342 -4.48 -9.21 7.63
C ARG A 342 -3.52 -8.09 8.04
N ASN A 343 -3.94 -6.82 7.94
CA ASN A 343 -3.15 -5.68 8.42
C ASN A 343 -2.89 -5.77 9.93
N ALA A 344 -3.89 -6.09 10.74
CA ALA A 344 -3.73 -6.23 12.18
C ALA A 344 -2.75 -7.35 12.54
N TYR A 345 -2.88 -8.51 11.92
CA TYR A 345 -1.97 -9.64 12.14
C TYR A 345 -0.54 -9.35 11.67
N ALA A 346 -0.37 -8.71 10.52
CA ALA A 346 0.94 -8.35 10.00
C ALA A 346 1.65 -7.30 10.88
N ALA A 347 0.92 -6.34 11.45
CA ALA A 347 1.47 -5.38 12.39
C ALA A 347 2.02 -6.05 13.67
N ALA A 348 1.30 -7.04 14.21
CA ALA A 348 1.78 -7.81 15.33
C ALA A 348 3.00 -8.68 14.96
N ARG A 349 2.98 -9.34 13.80
CA ARG A 349 4.11 -10.12 13.28
C ARG A 349 5.36 -9.28 13.03
N ALA A 350 5.22 -8.05 12.61
CA ALA A 350 6.35 -7.13 12.45
C ALA A 350 7.10 -6.90 13.78
N LEU A 351 6.36 -6.76 14.88
CA LEU A 351 6.96 -6.66 16.22
C LEU A 351 7.56 -7.99 16.67
N ASP A 352 6.92 -9.13 16.40
CA ASP A 352 7.46 -10.45 16.69
C ASP A 352 8.78 -10.69 15.90
N SER A 353 8.83 -10.30 14.62
CA SER A 353 10.04 -10.39 13.78
C SER A 353 11.19 -9.52 14.31
N ASN A 354 10.88 -8.29 14.75
CA ASN A 354 11.86 -7.44 15.42
C ASN A 354 12.40 -8.07 16.70
N ILE A 355 11.53 -8.61 17.56
CA ILE A 355 11.95 -9.26 18.81
C ILE A 355 12.83 -10.47 18.51
N TYR A 356 12.42 -11.30 17.53
CA TYR A 356 13.18 -12.48 17.16
C TYR A 356 14.60 -12.13 16.70
N SER A 357 14.73 -11.18 15.77
CA SER A 357 16.04 -10.75 15.26
C SER A 357 16.91 -10.09 16.33
N ALA A 358 16.31 -9.35 17.27
CA ALA A 358 17.02 -8.68 18.36
C ALA A 358 17.70 -9.63 19.35
N PHE A 359 17.22 -10.89 19.48
CA PHE A 359 17.87 -11.91 20.29
C PHE A 359 19.02 -12.63 19.59
N THR A 360 19.31 -12.30 18.35
CA THR A 360 20.40 -12.90 17.56
C THR A 360 21.51 -11.86 17.33
N ASP A 361 22.60 -12.30 16.76
CA ASP A 361 23.67 -11.41 16.24
C ASP A 361 23.38 -10.88 14.83
N GLY A 362 22.22 -11.23 14.25
CA GLY A 362 21.84 -10.89 12.88
C GLY A 362 22.27 -11.92 11.83
N THR A 363 23.03 -12.95 12.19
CA THR A 363 23.43 -14.00 11.25
C THR A 363 22.28 -14.98 11.00
N HIS A 364 22.03 -15.29 9.73
CA HIS A 364 21.00 -16.24 9.30
C HIS A 364 21.34 -16.84 7.92
N ARG A 365 20.58 -17.84 7.47
CA ARG A 365 20.92 -18.65 6.29
C ARG A 365 20.26 -18.17 5.00
N VAL A 366 19.08 -17.59 5.08
CA VAL A 366 18.30 -17.13 3.94
C VAL A 366 18.27 -15.60 3.96
N SER A 367 18.83 -14.96 2.93
CA SER A 367 18.85 -13.50 2.87
C SER A 367 17.48 -12.92 2.49
N PHE A 368 17.23 -11.68 2.85
CA PHE A 368 16.06 -10.92 2.42
C PHE A 368 15.93 -10.89 0.89
N ASP A 369 17.02 -10.69 0.16
CA ASP A 369 17.01 -10.70 -1.31
C ASP A 369 16.55 -12.05 -1.87
N LYS A 370 16.91 -13.17 -1.22
CA LYS A 370 16.41 -14.50 -1.62
C LYS A 370 14.92 -14.65 -1.37
N VAL A 371 14.41 -14.15 -0.26
CA VAL A 371 12.96 -14.17 0.02
C VAL A 371 12.19 -13.30 -0.99
N VAL A 372 12.73 -12.15 -1.39
CA VAL A 372 12.15 -11.29 -2.43
C VAL A 372 12.08 -12.03 -3.79
N GLU A 373 13.15 -12.73 -4.16
CA GLU A 373 13.18 -13.57 -5.37
C GLU A 373 12.12 -14.69 -5.31
N VAL A 374 12.03 -15.39 -4.17
CA VAL A 374 11.03 -16.45 -3.96
C VAL A 374 9.61 -15.89 -3.98
N MET A 375 9.38 -14.72 -3.38
CA MET A 375 8.08 -14.05 -3.44
C MET A 375 7.68 -13.74 -4.89
N LYS A 376 8.61 -13.26 -5.72
CA LYS A 376 8.37 -13.00 -7.15
C LYS A 376 7.96 -14.28 -7.87
N GLN A 377 8.71 -15.38 -7.66
CA GLN A 377 8.42 -16.67 -8.27
C GLN A 377 7.08 -17.24 -7.79
N THR A 378 6.85 -17.25 -6.48
CA THR A 378 5.58 -17.72 -5.89
C THR A 378 4.40 -16.90 -6.40
N GLY A 379 4.57 -15.57 -6.53
CA GLY A 379 3.55 -14.69 -7.10
C GLY A 379 3.25 -15.06 -8.56
N HIS A 380 4.25 -15.38 -9.36
CA HIS A 380 4.06 -15.87 -10.72
C HIS A 380 3.31 -17.22 -10.74
N ASP A 381 3.66 -18.14 -9.85
CA ASP A 381 3.14 -19.51 -9.80
C ASP A 381 1.73 -19.61 -9.20
N LEU A 382 1.30 -18.61 -8.41
CA LEU A 382 -0.07 -18.54 -7.92
C LEU A 382 -1.05 -18.51 -9.10
N PRO A 383 -2.08 -19.39 -9.11
CA PRO A 383 -3.16 -19.30 -10.09
C PRO A 383 -3.79 -17.91 -10.14
N SER A 384 -4.15 -17.44 -11.34
CA SER A 384 -4.81 -16.13 -11.52
C SER A 384 -6.05 -15.96 -10.64
N LEU A 385 -6.75 -17.08 -10.35
CA LEU A 385 -7.91 -17.13 -9.45
C LEU A 385 -7.65 -16.54 -8.06
N TYR A 386 -6.40 -16.55 -7.59
CA TYR A 386 -5.99 -16.06 -6.27
C TYR A 386 -5.25 -14.72 -6.33
N LYS A 387 -5.40 -13.98 -7.44
CA LYS A 387 -4.73 -12.70 -7.69
C LYS A 387 -5.74 -11.58 -7.93
N GLU A 388 -6.42 -11.13 -6.87
CA GLU A 388 -7.35 -9.99 -6.88
C GLU A 388 -8.52 -10.12 -7.89
N THR A 389 -9.01 -11.34 -8.11
CA THR A 389 -10.15 -11.59 -9.03
C THR A 389 -11.50 -11.57 -8.32
N SER A 390 -11.53 -11.75 -7.01
CA SER A 390 -12.76 -11.89 -6.20
C SER A 390 -13.68 -13.04 -6.64
N THR A 391 -13.14 -14.02 -7.36
CA THR A 391 -13.88 -15.21 -7.84
C THR A 391 -13.37 -16.51 -7.25
N GLY A 392 -12.25 -16.48 -6.54
CA GLY A 392 -11.62 -17.63 -5.89
C GLY A 392 -11.37 -17.41 -4.39
N GLY A 393 -10.76 -18.39 -3.75
CA GLY A 393 -10.37 -18.34 -2.35
C GLY A 393 -11.55 -18.01 -1.44
N LEU A 394 -11.37 -17.07 -0.52
CA LEU A 394 -12.38 -16.63 0.44
C LEU A 394 -13.60 -15.95 -0.23
N ALA A 395 -13.41 -15.40 -1.42
CA ALA A 395 -14.50 -14.76 -2.16
C ALA A 395 -15.42 -15.78 -2.86
N LYS A 396 -14.95 -17.02 -3.06
CA LYS A 396 -15.71 -18.04 -3.77
C LYS A 396 -16.95 -18.44 -2.95
N ASP A 397 -18.10 -18.47 -3.64
CA ASP A 397 -19.38 -18.90 -3.06
C ASP A 397 -19.79 -18.12 -1.80
N TYR A 398 -19.20 -16.92 -1.58
CA TYR A 398 -19.61 -16.08 -0.47
C TYR A 398 -21.06 -15.64 -0.65
N LYS A 399 -21.93 -16.12 0.21
CA LYS A 399 -23.32 -15.69 0.28
C LYS A 399 -23.41 -14.54 1.29
N GLN A 400 -23.93 -13.40 0.84
CA GLN A 400 -24.30 -12.34 1.77
C GLN A 400 -25.29 -12.91 2.77
N MET A 401 -25.05 -12.66 4.06
CA MET A 401 -26.08 -12.89 5.07
C MET A 401 -27.19 -11.86 4.84
N GLU A 402 -28.40 -12.33 4.54
CA GLU A 402 -29.58 -11.52 4.39
C GLU A 402 -29.95 -10.81 5.70
#